data_09b6369bf684311c13bc315d91071336
#
_entry.id   09b6369bf684311c13bc315d91071336
#
_cell.length_a   1.000
_cell.length_b   1.000
_cell.length_c   1.000
_cell.angle_alpha   90.00
_cell.angle_beta   90.00
_cell.angle_gamma   90.00
#
_symmetry.space_group_name_H-M   'P 1'
#
loop_
_entity.id
_entity.type
_entity.pdbx_description
1 polymer ?
#
loop_
_entity_poly.entity_id
_entity_poly.type
_entity_poly.pdbx_seq_one_letter_code
_entity_poly.pdbx_strand_id
1 'polypeptide(L)'
;MIITTIESVTGKEIKEVYGLVTASTVRSKNIGKDIGAGLKSLAGGEIKAYNEMMEEARNIAIERMIEKAKYMGANAVIGMKIGTSAVMAGASEVIAYGTAVLIEE
;
A
#
# COMPACT_ATOMS: atom_id res chain seq x y z
N MET A 1 -14.33 -5.98 -3.53
CA MET A 1 -14.31 -4.50 -3.40
C MET A 1 -13.59 -3.87 -4.57
N ILE A 2 -14.14 -2.81 -5.11
CA ILE A 2 -13.48 -2.06 -6.18
C ILE A 2 -12.50 -1.07 -5.56
N ILE A 3 -11.27 -1.07 -6.07
CA ILE A 3 -10.26 -0.11 -5.66
C ILE A 3 -9.72 0.54 -6.91
N THR A 4 -9.74 1.87 -6.96
CA THR A 4 -9.31 2.59 -8.14
C THR A 4 -8.55 3.86 -7.77
N THR A 5 -7.65 4.26 -8.64
CA THR A 5 -6.90 5.51 -8.46
C THR A 5 -7.65 6.72 -8.97
N ILE A 6 -8.71 6.52 -9.78
CA ILE A 6 -9.55 7.63 -10.21
C ILE A 6 -10.59 7.93 -9.15
N GLU A 7 -11.25 9.07 -9.28
CA GLU A 7 -12.17 9.58 -8.25
C GLU A 7 -13.63 9.19 -8.47
N SER A 8 -13.86 8.21 -9.32
CA SER A 8 -15.21 7.72 -9.59
C SER A 8 -15.12 6.28 -10.06
N VAL A 9 -16.27 5.62 -10.11
CA VAL A 9 -16.39 4.28 -10.70
C VAL A 9 -17.36 4.41 -11.85
N THR A 10 -16.88 4.16 -13.07
CA THR A 10 -17.67 4.33 -14.28
C THR A 10 -18.95 3.49 -14.20
N GLY A 11 -20.07 4.15 -14.48
CA GLY A 11 -21.39 3.51 -14.50
C GLY A 11 -22.00 3.27 -13.12
N LYS A 12 -21.35 3.76 -12.06
CA LYS A 12 -21.85 3.55 -10.70
C LYS A 12 -21.90 4.85 -9.93
N GLU A 13 -23.06 5.12 -9.34
CA GLU A 13 -23.23 6.33 -8.55
C GLU A 13 -22.67 6.13 -7.15
N ILE A 14 -22.01 7.14 -6.62
CA ILE A 14 -21.56 7.15 -5.24
C ILE A 14 -22.75 7.51 -4.36
N LYS A 15 -23.14 6.59 -3.49
CA LYS A 15 -24.29 6.76 -2.58
C LYS A 15 -23.89 7.43 -1.28
N GLU A 16 -22.75 7.08 -0.73
CA GLU A 16 -22.24 7.65 0.50
C GLU A 16 -20.74 7.77 0.45
N VAL A 17 -20.23 8.80 1.10
CA VAL A 17 -18.79 9.01 1.26
C VAL A 17 -18.47 8.85 2.74
N TYR A 18 -17.65 7.88 3.07
CA TYR A 18 -17.24 7.65 4.46
C TYR A 18 -15.97 8.40 4.83
N GLY A 19 -15.21 8.83 3.83
CA GLY A 19 -14.04 9.63 4.05
C GLY A 19 -12.72 8.87 3.90
N LEU A 20 -11.68 9.43 4.49
CA LEU A 20 -10.33 8.90 4.38
C LEU A 20 -10.22 7.52 4.98
N VAL A 21 -9.65 6.60 4.22
CA VAL A 21 -9.18 5.32 4.72
C VAL A 21 -7.70 5.21 4.42
N THR A 22 -6.93 4.78 5.41
CA THR A 22 -5.49 4.66 5.27
C THR A 22 -4.99 3.47 6.07
N ALA A 23 -3.97 2.83 5.57
CA ALA A 23 -3.31 1.74 6.26
C ALA A 23 -1.85 1.69 5.83
N SER A 24 -1.02 1.17 6.69
CA SER A 24 0.41 1.14 6.42
C SER A 24 1.04 -0.13 6.94
N THR A 25 2.25 -0.38 6.48
CA THR A 25 3.11 -1.40 7.03
C THR A 25 4.55 -0.89 6.97
N VAL A 26 5.35 -1.33 7.93
CA VAL A 26 6.79 -1.07 7.90
C VAL A 26 7.47 -2.40 7.66
N ARG A 27 8.32 -2.44 6.65
CA ARG A 27 9.09 -3.63 6.34
C ARG A 27 10.56 -3.29 6.42
N SER A 28 11.32 -4.19 7.01
CA SER A 28 12.75 -4.04 7.03
C SER A 28 13.36 -5.34 6.54
N LYS A 29 14.37 -5.20 5.71
CA LYS A 29 15.20 -6.30 5.37
C LYS A 29 16.29 -6.34 6.45
N ASN A 30 16.66 -7.54 6.90
CA ASN A 30 17.70 -7.67 7.90
C ASN A 30 19.05 -7.40 7.24
N ILE A 31 19.29 -6.13 6.97
CA ILE A 31 20.50 -5.68 6.28
C ILE A 31 21.66 -5.52 7.26
N GLY A 32 21.37 -5.54 8.56
CA GLY A 32 22.41 -5.39 9.56
C GLY A 32 23.55 -6.38 9.44
N LYS A 33 23.25 -7.58 8.95
CA LYS A 33 24.28 -8.61 8.72
C LYS A 33 24.92 -8.48 7.35
N ASP A 34 24.23 -7.82 6.41
CA ASP A 34 24.59 -7.87 5.00
C ASP A 34 24.95 -6.51 4.41
N ILE A 35 25.04 -5.47 5.25
CA ILE A 35 25.37 -4.14 4.72
C ILE A 35 26.65 -4.16 3.92
N GLY A 36 27.69 -4.82 4.44
CA GLY A 36 28.94 -4.91 3.70
C GLY A 36 28.84 -5.77 2.45
N ALA A 37 28.10 -6.85 2.53
CA ALA A 37 27.89 -7.73 1.38
C ALA A 37 26.87 -7.13 0.40
N GLY A 38 25.82 -6.50 0.91
CA GLY A 38 24.80 -5.88 0.10
C GLY A 38 25.32 -4.74 -0.75
N LEU A 39 26.23 -3.95 -0.22
CA LEU A 39 26.85 -2.87 -0.97
C LEU A 39 27.71 -3.38 -2.10
N LYS A 40 28.26 -4.60 -1.96
CA LYS A 40 29.09 -5.21 -2.99
C LYS A 40 28.25 -5.88 -4.08
N SER A 41 27.00 -6.22 -3.78
CA SER A 41 26.14 -6.94 -4.70
C SER A 41 24.92 -6.14 -5.14
N LEU A 42 25.04 -4.81 -5.13
CA LEU A 42 23.94 -3.93 -5.52
C LEU A 42 23.44 -4.18 -6.95
N ALA A 43 24.20 -4.81 -7.77
CA ALA A 43 23.81 -5.10 -9.14
C ALA A 43 23.11 -6.44 -9.32
N GLY A 44 22.80 -7.14 -8.24
CA GLY A 44 22.29 -8.50 -8.35
C GLY A 44 21.05 -8.79 -7.52
N GLY A 45 21.03 -9.96 -6.92
CA GLY A 45 19.89 -10.46 -6.17
C GLY A 45 19.43 -9.59 -5.03
N GLU A 46 20.30 -8.74 -4.49
CA GLU A 46 19.94 -7.86 -3.38
C GLU A 46 18.88 -6.84 -3.78
N ILE A 47 19.03 -6.24 -4.97
CA ILE A 47 18.05 -5.29 -5.47
C ILE A 47 16.73 -6.00 -5.76
N LYS A 48 16.82 -7.19 -6.36
CA LYS A 48 15.63 -7.99 -6.63
C LYS A 48 14.90 -8.34 -5.35
N ALA A 49 15.63 -8.80 -4.34
CA ALA A 49 15.02 -9.14 -3.05
C ALA A 49 14.37 -7.94 -2.37
N TYR A 50 15.00 -6.77 -2.47
CA TYR A 50 14.42 -5.54 -1.95
C TYR A 50 13.13 -5.18 -2.67
N ASN A 51 13.13 -5.30 -4.01
CA ASN A 51 11.93 -5.03 -4.80
C ASN A 51 10.79 -5.97 -4.44
N GLU A 52 11.08 -7.25 -4.23
CA GLU A 52 10.08 -8.22 -3.81
C GLU A 52 9.52 -7.87 -2.44
N MET A 53 10.38 -7.44 -1.52
CA MET A 53 9.96 -7.00 -0.20
C MET A 53 9.03 -5.79 -0.29
N MET A 54 9.35 -4.83 -1.14
CA MET A 54 8.52 -3.63 -1.30
C MET A 54 7.20 -3.96 -1.98
N GLU A 55 7.18 -4.86 -2.94
CA GLU A 55 5.93 -5.31 -3.56
C GLU A 55 5.02 -5.99 -2.53
N GLU A 56 5.59 -6.85 -1.72
CA GLU A 56 4.85 -7.48 -0.63
C GLU A 56 4.31 -6.43 0.35
N ALA A 57 5.12 -5.42 0.68
CA ALA A 57 4.71 -4.35 1.58
C ALA A 57 3.53 -3.57 1.02
N ARG A 58 3.55 -3.28 -0.29
CA ARG A 58 2.43 -2.59 -0.93
C ARG A 58 1.15 -3.43 -0.85
N ASN A 59 1.26 -4.72 -1.12
CA ASN A 59 0.10 -5.61 -1.05
C ASN A 59 -0.47 -5.69 0.35
N ILE A 60 0.38 -5.76 1.36
CA ILE A 60 -0.06 -5.77 2.76
C ILE A 60 -0.78 -4.46 3.11
N ALA A 61 -0.22 -3.32 2.73
CA ALA A 61 -0.84 -2.04 3.01
C ALA A 61 -2.22 -1.93 2.34
N ILE A 62 -2.32 -2.37 1.08
CA ILE A 62 -3.58 -2.36 0.35
C ILE A 62 -4.60 -3.27 1.02
N GLU A 63 -4.22 -4.48 1.39
CA GLU A 63 -5.13 -5.41 2.06
C GLU A 63 -5.64 -4.84 3.39
N ARG A 64 -4.76 -4.22 4.16
CA ARG A 64 -5.15 -3.58 5.42
C ARG A 64 -6.10 -2.42 5.20
N MET A 65 -5.87 -1.64 4.14
CA MET A 65 -6.76 -0.55 3.76
C MET A 65 -8.14 -1.09 3.40
N ILE A 66 -8.20 -2.16 2.60
CA ILE A 66 -9.46 -2.80 2.21
C ILE A 66 -10.24 -3.25 3.45
N GLU A 67 -9.56 -3.91 4.39
CA GLU A 67 -10.22 -4.37 5.61
C GLU A 67 -10.81 -3.21 6.40
N LYS A 68 -10.06 -2.11 6.52
CA LYS A 68 -10.57 -0.93 7.20
C LYS A 68 -11.76 -0.32 6.47
N ALA A 69 -11.71 -0.25 5.14
CA ALA A 69 -12.82 0.28 4.34
C ALA A 69 -14.08 -0.57 4.51
N LYS A 70 -13.93 -1.89 4.51
CA LYS A 70 -15.06 -2.79 4.75
C LYS A 70 -15.67 -2.55 6.13
N TYR A 71 -14.82 -2.36 7.13
CA TYR A 71 -15.30 -2.08 8.48
C TYR A 71 -16.09 -0.78 8.56
N MET A 72 -15.75 0.20 7.72
CA MET A 72 -16.47 1.46 7.63
C MET A 72 -17.84 1.32 6.92
N GLY A 73 -18.08 0.21 6.26
CA GLY A 73 -19.29 -0.02 5.50
C GLY A 73 -19.13 0.22 4.01
N ALA A 74 -17.93 0.50 3.55
CA ALA A 74 -17.66 0.81 2.15
C ALA A 74 -17.64 -0.44 1.28
N ASN A 75 -17.96 -0.24 0.01
CA ASN A 75 -17.79 -1.28 -1.01
C ASN A 75 -16.83 -0.86 -2.12
N ALA A 76 -16.23 0.31 -1.99
CA ALA A 76 -15.21 0.78 -2.92
C ALA A 76 -14.27 1.77 -2.24
N VAL A 77 -13.06 1.86 -2.77
CA VAL A 77 -12.09 2.90 -2.41
C VAL A 77 -11.69 3.60 -3.69
N ILE A 78 -11.93 4.89 -3.75
CA ILE A 78 -11.60 5.72 -4.92
C ILE A 78 -10.45 6.66 -4.58
N GLY A 79 -9.80 7.18 -5.62
CA GLY A 79 -8.69 8.12 -5.45
C GLY A 79 -7.53 7.51 -4.68
N MET A 80 -7.33 6.20 -4.79
CA MET A 80 -6.32 5.50 -4.01
C MET A 80 -4.92 5.85 -4.48
N LYS A 81 -4.04 6.02 -3.50
CA LYS A 81 -2.63 6.30 -3.74
C LYS A 81 -1.78 5.50 -2.77
N ILE A 82 -0.54 5.34 -3.14
CA ILE A 82 0.46 4.67 -2.30
C ILE A 82 1.62 5.63 -2.10
N GLY A 83 2.02 5.78 -0.84
CA GLY A 83 3.19 6.55 -0.48
C GLY A 83 4.21 5.66 0.19
N THR A 84 5.47 6.04 0.08
CA THR A 84 6.56 5.33 0.73
C THR A 84 7.50 6.33 1.40
N SER A 85 8.12 5.89 2.48
CA SER A 85 9.17 6.68 3.12
C SER A 85 10.18 5.75 3.77
N ALA A 86 11.44 6.16 3.72
CA ALA A 86 12.47 5.43 4.43
C ALA A 86 12.42 5.86 5.90
N VAL A 87 12.26 4.91 6.82
CA VAL A 87 12.26 5.21 8.24
C VAL A 87 13.62 5.04 8.85
N MET A 88 14.44 4.20 8.25
CA MET A 88 15.85 4.03 8.58
C MET A 88 16.51 3.25 7.46
N ALA A 89 17.82 3.08 7.51
CA ALA A 89 18.52 2.27 6.51
C ALA A 89 17.93 0.86 6.49
N GLY A 90 17.51 0.41 5.32
CA GLY A 90 16.93 -0.92 5.13
C GLY A 90 15.51 -1.11 5.60
N ALA A 91 14.85 -0.07 6.07
CA ALA A 91 13.45 -0.15 6.50
C ALA A 91 12.64 0.95 5.84
N SER A 92 11.50 0.59 5.31
CA SER A 92 10.62 1.53 4.62
C SER A 92 9.19 1.35 5.10
N GLU A 93 8.48 2.46 5.16
CA GLU A 93 7.05 2.45 5.40
C GLU A 93 6.34 2.57 4.07
N VAL A 94 5.29 1.77 3.90
CA VAL A 94 4.39 1.86 2.75
C VAL A 94 3.01 2.18 3.28
N ILE A 95 2.40 3.23 2.74
CA ILE A 95 1.07 3.68 3.13
C ILE A 95 0.16 3.57 1.93
N ALA A 96 -1.00 2.94 2.09
CA ALA A 96 -2.07 2.97 1.11
C ALA A 96 -3.20 3.83 1.67
N TYR A 97 -3.77 4.72 0.87
CA TYR A 97 -4.84 5.59 1.31
C TYR A 97 -5.77 5.94 0.16
N GLY A 98 -6.97 6.33 0.50
CA GLY A 98 -7.97 6.73 -0.47
C GLY A 98 -9.25 7.16 0.23
N THR A 99 -10.32 7.28 -0.53
CA THR A 99 -11.63 7.63 0.00
C THR A 99 -12.54 6.41 -0.02
N ALA A 100 -13.00 6.01 1.14
CA ALA A 100 -13.93 4.90 1.28
C ALA A 100 -15.34 5.40 0.95
N VAL A 101 -16.02 4.70 0.05
CA VAL A 101 -17.35 5.09 -0.42
C VAL A 101 -18.26 3.88 -0.54
N LEU A 102 -19.56 4.16 -0.55
CA LEU A 102 -20.56 3.18 -0.94
C LEU A 102 -21.06 3.54 -2.32
N ILE A 103 -20.87 2.66 -3.26
CA ILE A 103 -21.37 2.83 -4.62
C ILE A 103 -22.56 1.89 -4.84
N GLU A 104 -23.41 2.23 -5.82
CA GLU A 104 -24.50 1.33 -6.19
C GLU A 104 -23.94 0.04 -6.77
N GLU A 105 -24.64 -1.04 -6.57
CA GLU A 105 -24.22 -2.36 -7.05
C GLU A 105 -24.68 -2.68 -8.46
#